data_157548c2fdcd6039eefe9cf47335f09c
#
_entry.id   157548c2fdcd6039eefe9cf47335f09c
#
_cell.length_a   1.000
_cell.length_b   1.000
_cell.length_c   1.000
_cell.angle_alpha   90.00
_cell.angle_beta   90.00
_cell.angle_gamma   90.00
#
_symmetry.space_group_name_H-M   'P 1'
#
loop_
_entity.id
_entity.type
_entity.pdbx_description
1 polymer ?
#
loop_
_entity_poly.entity_id
_entity_poly.type
_entity_poly.pdbx_seq_one_letter_code
_entity_poly.pdbx_strand_id
1 'polypeptide(L)'
;MELHEIIKILERIAPPELAEPWDNNGLQIDVGNNDIKKIMFTMEINEEIIDEAIEKEADLIITHHPLIFVKPAYIRMDDITGNRIIKLIKSGISVYAAHTTFDKAPLGNNYYMAKLLLLDNIEDVEGEVGVTGYLPWEMGLHEVISHIEECLELPKGYVRVVETDNL
;
A
#
# COMPACT_ATOMS: atom_id res chain seq x y z
N MET A 1 5.49 15.90 15.59
CA MET A 1 6.65 15.00 15.37
C MET A 1 7.33 15.43 14.09
N GLU A 2 8.64 15.38 14.02
CA GLU A 2 9.35 15.77 12.81
C GLU A 2 9.17 14.74 11.68
N LEU A 3 9.02 15.20 10.44
CA LEU A 3 8.78 14.34 9.27
C LEU A 3 9.82 13.21 9.15
N HIS A 4 11.10 13.53 9.35
CA HIS A 4 12.17 12.53 9.25
C HIS A 4 12.12 11.45 10.34
N GLU A 5 11.54 11.75 11.52
CA GLU A 5 11.34 10.74 12.58
C GLU A 5 10.23 9.77 12.18
N ILE A 6 9.16 10.28 11.55
CA ILE A 6 8.08 9.46 11.01
C ILE A 6 8.64 8.54 9.92
N ILE A 7 9.42 9.09 8.98
CA ILE A 7 10.07 8.30 7.91
C ILE A 7 10.93 7.17 8.49
N LYS A 8 11.76 7.45 9.50
CA LYS A 8 12.56 6.41 10.18
C LYS A 8 11.71 5.32 10.83
N ILE A 9 10.52 5.65 11.30
CA ILE A 9 9.59 4.65 11.85
C ILE A 9 9.03 3.79 10.71
N LEU A 10 8.59 4.40 9.61
CA LEU A 10 8.08 3.70 8.42
C LEU A 10 9.14 2.78 7.82
N GLU A 11 10.37 3.26 7.67
CA GLU A 11 11.50 2.48 7.15
C GLU A 11 11.94 1.33 8.06
N ARG A 12 11.69 1.40 9.37
CA ARG A 12 11.88 0.25 10.28
C ARG A 12 10.78 -0.80 10.14
N ILE A 13 9.56 -0.39 9.80
CA ILE A 13 8.42 -1.30 9.56
C ILE A 13 8.54 -1.96 8.18
N ALA A 14 8.87 -1.16 7.17
CA ALA A 14 9.00 -1.55 5.78
C ALA A 14 10.32 -1.00 5.21
N PRO A 15 11.44 -1.72 5.43
CA PRO A 15 12.77 -1.29 5.02
C PRO A 15 12.87 -0.98 3.51
N PRO A 16 13.54 0.12 3.12
CA PRO A 16 13.69 0.49 1.70
C PRO A 16 14.36 -0.58 0.85
N GLU A 17 15.18 -1.43 1.45
CA GLU A 17 15.87 -2.55 0.79
C GLU A 17 14.91 -3.63 0.27
N LEU A 18 13.67 -3.67 0.77
CA LEU A 18 12.62 -4.57 0.30
C LEU A 18 11.97 -4.09 -1.00
N ALA A 19 12.23 -2.83 -1.42
CA ALA A 19 11.62 -2.29 -2.63
C ALA A 19 12.02 -3.08 -3.87
N GLU A 20 11.05 -3.33 -4.74
CA GLU A 20 11.33 -3.85 -6.07
C GLU A 20 12.16 -2.85 -6.89
N PRO A 21 13.08 -3.31 -7.77
CA PRO A 21 13.99 -2.42 -8.53
C PRO A 21 13.28 -1.43 -9.45
N TRP A 22 12.03 -1.74 -9.84
CA TRP A 22 11.20 -0.90 -10.71
C TRP A 22 10.29 0.06 -9.94
N ASP A 23 10.24 -0.06 -8.61
CA ASP A 23 9.29 0.68 -7.77
C ASP A 23 9.80 2.07 -7.37
N ASN A 24 8.89 2.94 -6.95
CA ASN A 24 9.19 4.28 -6.48
C ASN A 24 8.61 4.51 -5.08
N ASN A 25 9.19 3.85 -4.08
CA ASN A 25 8.84 4.00 -2.68
C ASN A 25 9.45 5.24 -2.03
N GLY A 26 8.99 5.56 -0.82
CA GLY A 26 9.57 6.57 0.04
C GLY A 26 8.92 7.94 -0.08
N LEU A 27 9.65 8.97 0.33
CA LEU A 27 9.17 10.35 0.31
C LEU A 27 9.10 10.87 -1.12
N GLN A 28 7.88 11.14 -1.60
CA GLN A 28 7.62 11.58 -2.97
C GLN A 28 7.45 13.09 -3.10
N ILE A 29 6.86 13.70 -2.09
CA ILE A 29 6.69 15.16 -1.98
C ILE A 29 7.12 15.56 -0.58
N ASP A 30 8.09 16.46 -0.51
CA ASP A 30 8.51 17.15 0.70
C ASP A 30 8.22 18.65 0.55
N VAL A 31 7.35 19.16 1.39
CA VAL A 31 6.99 20.60 1.41
C VAL A 31 7.77 21.38 2.46
N GLY A 32 8.72 20.72 3.15
CA GLY A 32 9.54 21.35 4.18
C GLY A 32 8.82 21.59 5.51
N ASN A 33 7.62 21.02 5.70
CA ASN A 33 6.94 21.06 6.99
C ASN A 33 7.52 20.00 7.93
N ASN A 34 8.23 20.43 8.95
CA ASN A 34 8.87 19.52 9.90
C ASN A 34 8.01 19.21 11.14
N ASP A 35 6.86 19.86 11.33
CA ASP A 35 5.96 19.62 12.47
C ASP A 35 4.68 18.91 12.04
N ILE A 36 4.77 17.62 11.83
CA ILE A 36 3.65 16.77 11.42
C ILE A 36 2.75 16.49 12.63
N LYS A 37 1.50 16.91 12.56
CA LYS A 37 0.46 16.72 13.58
C LYS A 37 -0.61 15.77 13.13
N LYS A 38 -0.94 15.79 11.82
CA LYS A 38 -2.03 15.01 11.26
C LYS A 38 -1.57 14.24 10.03
N ILE A 39 -1.78 12.93 10.08
CA ILE A 39 -1.42 11.99 9.02
C ILE A 39 -2.68 11.37 8.46
N MET A 40 -2.81 11.35 7.14
CA MET A 40 -3.84 10.60 6.42
C MET A 40 -3.23 9.33 5.81
N PHE A 41 -3.90 8.19 5.98
CA PHE A 41 -3.55 6.94 5.30
C PHE A 41 -4.53 6.67 4.17
N THR A 42 -4.03 6.24 3.02
CA THR A 42 -4.86 5.88 1.87
C THR A 42 -4.20 4.79 1.00
N MET A 43 -5.00 4.11 0.19
CA MET A 43 -4.46 3.17 -0.81
C MET A 43 -3.84 3.90 -2.00
N GLU A 44 -4.48 4.96 -2.49
CA GLU A 44 -4.02 5.75 -3.63
C GLU A 44 -4.40 7.21 -3.46
N ILE A 45 -3.76 8.09 -4.24
CA ILE A 45 -4.03 9.53 -4.22
C ILE A 45 -4.76 9.93 -5.50
N ASN A 46 -6.04 10.28 -5.34
CA ASN A 46 -6.87 10.89 -6.37
C ASN A 46 -7.34 12.29 -5.93
N GLU A 47 -8.18 12.95 -6.75
CA GLU A 47 -8.66 14.31 -6.44
C GLU A 47 -9.48 14.36 -5.14
N GLU A 48 -10.33 13.37 -4.91
CA GLU A 48 -11.19 13.29 -3.72
C GLU A 48 -10.37 13.15 -2.44
N ILE A 49 -9.34 12.30 -2.47
CA ILE A 49 -8.42 12.11 -1.34
C ILE A 49 -7.62 13.38 -1.05
N ILE A 50 -7.19 14.11 -2.09
CA ILE A 50 -6.48 15.38 -1.90
C ILE A 50 -7.42 16.42 -1.28
N ASP A 51 -8.66 16.52 -1.75
CA ASP A 51 -9.64 17.46 -1.21
C ASP A 51 -9.98 17.12 0.25
N GLU A 52 -10.15 15.85 0.57
CA GLU A 52 -10.35 15.39 1.95
C GLU A 52 -9.13 15.69 2.84
N ALA A 53 -7.91 15.48 2.35
CA ALA A 53 -6.69 15.79 3.09
C ALA A 53 -6.57 17.29 3.40
N ILE A 54 -6.95 18.16 2.44
CA ILE A 54 -7.00 19.61 2.62
C ILE A 54 -8.06 19.99 3.65
N GLU A 55 -9.28 19.47 3.52
CA GLU A 55 -10.39 19.75 4.44
C GLU A 55 -10.05 19.32 5.89
N LYS A 56 -9.38 18.19 6.02
CA LYS A 56 -8.95 17.65 7.31
C LYS A 56 -7.65 18.28 7.83
N GLU A 57 -7.05 19.20 7.10
CA GLU A 57 -5.77 19.84 7.44
C GLU A 57 -4.67 18.79 7.73
N ALA A 58 -4.50 17.80 6.84
CA ALA A 58 -3.44 16.82 6.94
C ALA A 58 -2.09 17.45 6.57
N ASP A 59 -1.03 17.11 7.31
CA ASP A 59 0.34 17.53 7.05
C ASP A 59 1.10 16.53 6.17
N LEU A 60 0.72 15.26 6.27
CA LEU A 60 1.36 14.14 5.57
C LEU A 60 0.29 13.14 5.09
N ILE A 61 0.40 12.71 3.84
CA ILE A 61 -0.30 11.54 3.33
C ILE A 61 0.69 10.38 3.25
N ILE A 62 0.34 9.26 3.89
CA ILE A 62 1.02 7.97 3.68
C ILE A 62 0.11 7.14 2.78
N THR A 63 0.60 6.83 1.60
CA THR A 63 -0.15 6.08 0.58
C THR A 63 0.51 4.73 0.31
N HIS A 64 -0.28 3.73 -0.08
CA HIS A 64 0.25 2.47 -0.59
C HIS A 64 0.73 2.66 -2.03
N HIS A 65 -0.17 2.97 -2.95
CA HIS A 65 0.21 3.22 -4.35
C HIS A 65 0.94 4.57 -4.48
N PRO A 66 2.14 4.61 -5.09
CA PRO A 66 2.87 5.85 -5.26
C PRO A 66 2.15 6.82 -6.22
N LEU A 67 1.99 8.07 -5.80
CA LEU A 67 1.47 9.14 -6.68
C LEU A 67 2.37 9.36 -7.89
N ILE A 68 3.69 9.30 -7.65
CA ILE A 68 4.73 9.42 -8.69
C ILE A 68 5.30 8.02 -8.93
N PHE A 69 4.60 7.19 -9.72
CA PHE A 69 5.11 5.88 -10.09
C PHE A 69 6.18 5.97 -11.19
N VAL A 70 5.86 6.68 -12.26
CA VAL A 70 6.81 7.01 -13.34
C VAL A 70 7.32 8.42 -13.14
N LYS A 71 8.63 8.61 -13.19
CA LYS A 71 9.26 9.94 -13.07
C LYS A 71 8.70 10.90 -14.10
N PRO A 72 8.03 12.00 -13.70
CA PRO A 72 7.43 12.93 -14.63
C PRO A 72 8.51 13.71 -15.36
N ALA A 73 8.37 13.87 -16.68
CA ALA A 73 9.24 14.72 -17.48
C ALA A 73 8.96 16.22 -17.23
N TYR A 74 7.77 16.55 -16.75
CA TYR A 74 7.32 17.90 -16.40
C TYR A 74 6.23 17.83 -15.32
N ILE A 75 6.05 18.92 -14.58
CA ILE A 75 4.98 19.11 -13.60
C ILE A 75 4.15 20.29 -14.09
N ARG A 76 2.93 20.03 -14.55
CA ARG A 76 2.06 21.02 -15.19
C ARG A 76 0.62 20.89 -14.69
N MET A 77 -0.13 22.01 -14.69
CA MET A 77 -1.53 22.05 -14.26
C MET A 77 -2.49 21.32 -15.22
N ASP A 78 -2.11 21.16 -16.48
CA ASP A 78 -2.89 20.48 -17.54
C ASP A 78 -2.59 18.97 -17.63
N ASP A 79 -1.74 18.44 -16.76
CA ASP A 79 -1.45 17.02 -16.58
C ASP A 79 -2.04 16.53 -15.26
N ILE A 80 -2.65 15.33 -15.24
CA ILE A 80 -3.35 14.82 -14.04
C ILE A 80 -2.38 14.69 -12.86
N THR A 81 -1.26 14.01 -13.05
CA THR A 81 -0.27 13.81 -11.98
C THR A 81 0.39 15.13 -11.59
N GLY A 82 0.75 15.95 -12.56
CA GLY A 82 1.33 17.28 -12.34
C GLY A 82 0.40 18.20 -11.55
N ASN A 83 -0.90 18.20 -11.87
CA ASN A 83 -1.91 18.96 -11.13
C ASN A 83 -2.01 18.52 -9.66
N ARG A 84 -2.06 17.21 -9.41
CA ARG A 84 -2.09 16.63 -8.06
C ARG A 84 -0.86 17.03 -7.25
N ILE A 85 0.32 16.91 -7.84
CA ILE A 85 1.58 17.34 -7.22
C ILE A 85 1.54 18.82 -6.84
N ILE A 86 1.13 19.69 -7.79
CA ILE A 86 1.03 21.14 -7.56
C ILE A 86 0.03 21.45 -6.45
N LYS A 87 -1.13 20.78 -6.43
CA LYS A 87 -2.19 20.96 -5.43
C LYS A 87 -1.69 20.60 -4.04
N LEU A 88 -1.02 19.46 -3.88
CA LEU A 88 -0.44 19.00 -2.63
C LEU A 88 0.64 19.96 -2.11
N ILE A 89 1.57 20.39 -2.98
CA ILE A 89 2.62 21.36 -2.61
C ILE A 89 2.01 22.68 -2.16
N LYS A 90 1.01 23.20 -2.88
CA LYS A 90 0.33 24.45 -2.51
C LYS A 90 -0.44 24.36 -1.20
N SER A 91 -0.91 23.17 -0.86
CA SER A 91 -1.65 22.90 0.38
C SER A 91 -0.73 22.56 1.56
N GLY A 92 0.58 22.51 1.35
CA GLY A 92 1.54 22.21 2.41
C GLY A 92 1.52 20.75 2.87
N ILE A 93 1.14 19.81 2.00
CA ILE A 93 0.97 18.39 2.32
C ILE A 93 2.12 17.60 1.72
N SER A 94 2.90 16.92 2.57
CA SER A 94 3.92 15.96 2.15
C SER A 94 3.32 14.60 1.81
N VAL A 95 4.02 13.81 0.97
CA VAL A 95 3.56 12.49 0.54
C VAL A 95 4.67 11.46 0.69
N TYR A 96 4.36 10.36 1.37
CA TYR A 96 5.21 9.18 1.48
C TYR A 96 4.49 7.96 0.91
N ALA A 97 5.16 7.17 0.06
CA ALA A 97 4.64 5.92 -0.49
C ALA A 97 5.31 4.71 0.18
N ALA A 98 4.50 3.78 0.71
CA ALA A 98 4.94 2.49 1.22
C ALA A 98 4.28 1.38 0.38
N HIS A 99 4.87 1.08 -0.77
CA HIS A 99 4.33 0.19 -1.80
C HIS A 99 4.89 -1.23 -1.63
N THR A 100 5.74 -1.69 -2.53
CA THR A 100 6.31 -3.05 -2.47
C THR A 100 7.14 -3.31 -1.20
N THR A 101 7.71 -2.28 -0.61
CA THR A 101 8.36 -2.38 0.71
C THR A 101 7.40 -2.86 1.79
N PHE A 102 6.16 -2.36 1.80
CA PHE A 102 5.16 -2.77 2.77
C PHE A 102 4.53 -4.10 2.41
N ASP A 103 4.39 -4.45 1.13
CA ASP A 103 3.91 -5.77 0.72
C ASP A 103 4.86 -6.88 1.19
N LYS A 104 6.18 -6.64 1.11
CA LYS A 104 7.23 -7.61 1.49
C LYS A 104 7.64 -7.56 2.96
N ALA A 105 7.20 -6.56 3.71
CA ALA A 105 7.54 -6.45 5.13
C ALA A 105 6.92 -7.60 5.95
N PRO A 106 7.62 -8.11 6.99
CA PRO A 106 7.11 -9.21 7.84
C PRO A 106 5.78 -8.91 8.55
N LEU A 107 5.41 -7.65 8.69
CA LEU A 107 4.13 -7.20 9.24
C LEU A 107 3.29 -6.45 8.19
N GLY A 108 3.63 -6.62 6.92
CA GLY A 108 3.00 -5.93 5.81
C GLY A 108 1.77 -6.64 5.25
N ASN A 109 1.30 -6.15 4.10
CA ASN A 109 0.03 -6.57 3.51
C ASN A 109 -0.08 -8.07 3.27
N ASN A 110 0.95 -8.69 2.68
CA ASN A 110 0.91 -10.11 2.33
C ASN A 110 0.86 -11.01 3.57
N TYR A 111 1.68 -10.71 4.58
CA TYR A 111 1.64 -11.41 5.86
C TYR A 111 0.33 -11.22 6.60
N TYR A 112 -0.22 -10.01 6.58
CA TYR A 112 -1.50 -9.71 7.19
C TYR A 112 -2.64 -10.48 6.50
N MET A 113 -2.65 -10.50 5.17
CA MET A 113 -3.62 -11.27 4.38
C MET A 113 -3.53 -12.77 4.68
N ALA A 114 -2.31 -13.33 4.70
CA ALA A 114 -2.07 -14.74 5.04
C ALA A 114 -2.58 -15.08 6.44
N LYS A 115 -2.39 -14.19 7.42
CA LYS A 115 -2.92 -14.36 8.77
C LYS A 115 -4.45 -14.28 8.85
N LEU A 116 -5.06 -13.36 8.10
CA LEU A 116 -6.53 -13.31 7.98
C LEU A 116 -7.09 -14.62 7.43
N LEU A 117 -6.40 -15.22 6.45
CA LEU A 117 -6.75 -16.51 5.87
C LEU A 117 -6.35 -17.71 6.75
N LEU A 118 -5.84 -17.47 7.96
CA LEU A 118 -5.40 -18.48 8.92
C LEU A 118 -4.34 -19.44 8.36
N LEU A 119 -3.47 -18.96 7.46
CA LEU A 119 -2.40 -19.79 6.90
C LEU A 119 -1.33 -20.11 7.97
N ASP A 120 -0.89 -21.36 7.97
CA ASP A 120 0.23 -21.84 8.76
C ASP A 120 1.53 -21.84 7.93
N ASN A 121 2.69 -21.79 8.61
CA ASN A 121 4.02 -21.82 7.99
C ASN A 121 4.15 -20.82 6.84
N ILE A 122 3.85 -19.55 7.14
CA ILE A 122 3.92 -18.48 6.14
C ILE A 122 5.38 -18.20 5.81
N GLU A 123 5.71 -18.27 4.51
CA GLU A 123 7.05 -18.06 3.97
C GLU A 123 6.98 -17.12 2.76
N ASP A 124 8.04 -16.34 2.54
CA ASP A 124 8.17 -15.49 1.36
C ASP A 124 8.34 -16.36 0.10
N VAL A 125 7.73 -15.94 -1.00
CA VAL A 125 7.96 -16.53 -2.32
C VAL A 125 9.23 -15.95 -2.91
N GLU A 126 10.25 -16.79 -3.13
CA GLU A 126 11.56 -16.36 -3.62
C GLU A 126 11.43 -15.63 -4.97
N GLY A 127 11.96 -14.41 -5.03
CA GLY A 127 11.97 -13.57 -6.25
C GLY A 127 10.65 -12.88 -6.59
N GLU A 128 9.61 -13.03 -5.75
CA GLU A 128 8.28 -12.48 -6.00
C GLU A 128 7.81 -11.56 -4.86
N VAL A 129 6.78 -10.77 -5.14
CA VAL A 129 6.08 -9.98 -4.12
C VAL A 129 4.90 -10.79 -3.62
N GLY A 130 5.13 -11.67 -2.65
CA GLY A 130 4.07 -12.51 -2.12
C GLY A 130 4.55 -13.44 -1.02
N VAL A 131 3.59 -14.11 -0.38
CA VAL A 131 3.84 -15.15 0.62
C VAL A 131 3.05 -16.40 0.27
N THR A 132 3.54 -17.54 0.72
CA THR A 132 2.86 -18.84 0.66
C THR A 132 2.64 -19.35 2.08
N GLY A 133 1.73 -20.32 2.23
CA GLY A 133 1.46 -20.97 3.50
C GLY A 133 0.50 -22.14 3.31
N TYR A 134 0.26 -22.88 4.36
CA TYR A 134 -0.65 -24.02 4.36
C TYR A 134 -2.00 -23.61 4.93
N LEU A 135 -3.06 -24.13 4.32
CA LEU A 135 -4.41 -24.03 4.90
C LEU A 135 -4.45 -24.73 6.27
N PRO A 136 -5.26 -24.24 7.22
CA PRO A 136 -5.28 -24.77 8.59
C PRO A 136 -5.79 -26.23 8.68
N TRP A 137 -6.49 -26.70 7.64
CA TRP A 137 -6.91 -28.10 7.47
C TRP A 137 -7.10 -28.42 5.98
N GLU A 138 -7.25 -29.68 5.65
CA GLU A 138 -7.55 -30.11 4.28
C GLU A 138 -8.93 -29.63 3.86
N MET A 139 -9.01 -28.91 2.74
CA MET A 139 -10.24 -28.30 2.20
C MET A 139 -10.42 -28.66 0.73
N GLY A 140 -11.66 -29.00 0.35
CA GLY A 140 -12.04 -29.02 -1.06
C GLY A 140 -12.21 -27.60 -1.62
N LEU A 141 -12.24 -27.47 -2.96
CA LEU A 141 -12.31 -26.17 -3.64
C LEU A 141 -13.45 -25.27 -3.14
N HIS A 142 -14.64 -25.81 -2.94
CA HIS A 142 -15.79 -25.03 -2.43
C HIS A 142 -15.60 -24.57 -0.99
N GLU A 143 -14.90 -25.35 -0.18
CA GLU A 143 -14.57 -24.99 1.20
C GLU A 143 -13.53 -23.89 1.24
N VAL A 144 -12.51 -23.94 0.36
CA VAL A 144 -11.51 -22.85 0.20
C VAL A 144 -12.19 -21.54 -0.20
N ILE A 145 -13.11 -21.57 -1.16
CA ILE A 145 -13.89 -20.39 -1.56
C ILE A 145 -14.63 -19.79 -0.36
N SER A 146 -15.38 -20.63 0.35
CA SER A 146 -16.15 -20.19 1.52
C SER A 146 -15.25 -19.67 2.63
N HIS A 147 -14.13 -20.34 2.87
CA HIS A 147 -13.13 -19.91 3.86
C HIS A 147 -12.55 -18.51 3.54
N ILE A 148 -12.20 -18.24 2.27
CA ILE A 148 -11.72 -16.94 1.84
C ILE A 148 -12.80 -15.87 2.03
N GLU A 149 -14.04 -16.16 1.60
CA GLU A 149 -15.16 -15.22 1.74
C GLU A 149 -15.44 -14.90 3.22
N GLU A 150 -15.41 -15.88 4.09
CA GLU A 150 -15.63 -15.71 5.54
C GLU A 150 -14.46 -14.94 6.19
N CYS A 151 -13.22 -15.33 5.94
CA CYS A 151 -12.04 -14.70 6.55
C CYS A 151 -11.84 -13.23 6.13
N LEU A 152 -12.24 -12.89 4.90
CA LEU A 152 -12.13 -11.54 4.35
C LEU A 152 -13.45 -10.75 4.41
N GLU A 153 -14.48 -11.29 5.09
CA GLU A 153 -15.82 -10.66 5.21
C GLU A 153 -16.41 -10.27 3.84
N LEU A 154 -16.18 -11.10 2.81
CA LEU A 154 -16.68 -10.86 1.46
C LEU A 154 -18.10 -11.40 1.28
N PRO A 155 -18.91 -10.78 0.40
CA PRO A 155 -20.20 -11.35 0.02
C PRO A 155 -20.03 -12.71 -0.66
N LYS A 156 -20.97 -13.63 -0.46
CA LYS A 156 -20.96 -14.94 -1.14
C LYS A 156 -20.95 -14.80 -2.66
N GLY A 157 -20.08 -15.57 -3.31
CA GLY A 157 -19.88 -15.55 -4.75
C GLY A 157 -18.96 -14.42 -5.24
N TYR A 158 -18.27 -13.75 -4.33
CA TYR A 158 -17.29 -12.72 -4.67
C TYR A 158 -15.95 -13.31 -5.14
N VAL A 159 -15.58 -14.46 -4.59
CA VAL A 159 -14.39 -15.20 -5.00
C VAL A 159 -14.66 -15.90 -6.32
N ARG A 160 -13.81 -15.68 -7.33
CA ARG A 160 -13.85 -16.32 -8.64
C ARG A 160 -12.70 -17.29 -8.78
N VAL A 161 -12.99 -18.46 -9.30
CA VAL A 161 -12.01 -19.51 -9.55
C VAL A 161 -11.88 -19.76 -11.05
N VAL A 162 -10.66 -19.89 -11.50
CA VAL A 162 -10.37 -20.40 -12.85
C VAL A 162 -10.02 -21.88 -12.70
N GLU A 163 -10.89 -22.76 -13.17
CA GLU A 163 -10.59 -24.18 -13.24
C GLU A 163 -9.62 -24.43 -14.40
N THR A 164 -8.52 -25.13 -14.11
CA THR A 164 -7.59 -25.60 -15.12
C THR A 164 -7.60 -27.14 -15.12
N ASP A 165 -7.53 -27.76 -16.30
CA ASP A 165 -7.55 -29.22 -16.48
C ASP A 165 -6.33 -29.94 -15.85
N ASN A 166 -5.48 -29.25 -15.10
CA ASN A 166 -4.21 -29.69 -14.53
C ASN A 166 -4.11 -29.55 -12.99
N LEU A 167 -5.21 -29.74 -12.27
CA LEU A 167 -5.19 -29.92 -10.83
C LEU A 167 -5.59 -31.35 -10.46
#